data_90c30bd8823fd36dd7244f39ac9d7494
#
_entry.id   90c30bd8823fd36dd7244f39ac9d7494
#
_cell.length_a   1.000
_cell.length_b   1.000
_cell.length_c   1.000
_cell.angle_alpha   90.00
_cell.angle_beta   90.00
_cell.angle_gamma   90.00
#
_symmetry.space_group_name_H-M   'P 1'
#
loop_
_entity.id
_entity.type
_entity.pdbx_description
1 polymer ?
#
loop_
_entity_poly.entity_id
_entity_poly.type
_entity_poly.pdbx_seq_one_letter_code
_entity_poly.pdbx_strand_id
1 'polypeptide(L)'
;MKKFLSWAFAAALICSSTVFTSCVNEDNPVNPADNLAEKLIGKWMPVYLDGNPVVTDLKSVYTFVSATKAYMSVSINAQQGEEIVWNNQKELDLSINGNKMTLTNHSDEHTTMVEEFNITAIDGSAFTANHKITVTVDGSVMLHNEGTIRFEKLTRDYREAIIGLWECKGLKGGETYNDGNDRLEFFEDGTYKYWRKNDAGEWEEVTTREFQEYFVDGGFLCTRWKNVDEDELREWWEIVNIKRDKMQWKALRANEDGSTFEQIMDWEKIEED
;
A
#
# COMPACT_ATOMS: atom_id res chain seq x y z
N MET A 1 -26.49 7.55 -7.25
CA MET A 1 -26.55 6.49 -6.24
C MET A 1 -25.75 5.22 -6.57
N LYS A 2 -24.91 5.17 -7.59
CA LYS A 2 -24.07 3.99 -7.94
C LYS A 2 -22.58 4.14 -7.60
N LYS A 3 -22.14 5.31 -7.13
CA LYS A 3 -20.71 5.67 -6.94
C LYS A 3 -20.05 5.10 -5.67
N PHE A 4 -20.83 4.58 -4.73
CA PHE A 4 -20.32 4.24 -3.39
C PHE A 4 -20.11 2.75 -3.11
N LEU A 5 -20.48 1.87 -4.03
CA LEU A 5 -20.31 0.43 -3.84
C LEU A 5 -18.87 -0.08 -4.03
N SER A 6 -17.99 0.71 -4.65
CA SER A 6 -16.63 0.26 -4.99
C SER A 6 -15.69 0.18 -3.79
N TRP A 7 -15.89 1.02 -2.77
CA TRP A 7 -15.12 0.93 -1.51
C TRP A 7 -15.44 -0.35 -0.71
N ALA A 8 -16.69 -0.84 -0.85
CA ALA A 8 -17.13 -2.04 -0.18
C ALA A 8 -16.50 -3.34 -0.73
N PHE A 9 -16.17 -3.37 -2.02
CA PHE A 9 -15.68 -4.59 -2.67
C PHE A 9 -14.20 -4.87 -2.41
N ALA A 10 -13.36 -3.86 -2.25
CA ALA A 10 -11.96 -4.07 -1.90
C ALA A 10 -11.78 -4.72 -0.52
N ALA A 11 -12.72 -4.47 0.42
CA ALA A 11 -12.71 -5.08 1.74
C ALA A 11 -13.49 -6.41 1.83
N ALA A 12 -14.39 -6.71 0.86
CA ALA A 12 -15.29 -7.87 0.92
C ALA A 12 -14.74 -9.15 0.27
N LEU A 13 -13.69 -9.06 -0.53
CA LEU A 13 -13.10 -10.22 -1.25
C LEU A 13 -12.27 -11.17 -0.39
N ILE A 14 -12.17 -10.93 0.95
CA ILE A 14 -11.28 -11.71 1.83
C ILE A 14 -12.04 -12.56 2.86
N CYS A 15 -13.36 -12.72 2.74
CA CYS A 15 -14.13 -13.53 3.67
C CYS A 15 -14.37 -14.96 3.16
N SER A 16 -13.32 -15.79 3.12
CA SER A 16 -13.45 -17.25 3.20
C SER A 16 -12.72 -17.75 4.44
N SER A 17 -13.51 -17.94 5.50
CA SER A 17 -13.06 -18.37 6.82
C SER A 17 -12.59 -19.82 6.81
N THR A 18 -11.31 -20.06 7.09
CA THR A 18 -10.86 -21.32 7.72
C THR A 18 -10.22 -20.98 9.05
N VAL A 19 -10.84 -21.48 10.11
CA VAL A 19 -10.39 -21.30 11.50
C VAL A 19 -9.14 -22.15 11.70
N PHE A 20 -7.98 -21.54 11.84
CA PHE A 20 -6.78 -22.17 12.41
C PHE A 20 -6.50 -21.53 13.77
N THR A 21 -6.73 -22.33 14.83
CA THR A 21 -6.24 -22.01 16.18
C THR A 21 -4.73 -22.19 16.22
N SER A 22 -3.99 -21.09 16.23
CA SER A 22 -2.56 -21.06 16.50
C SER A 22 -2.35 -20.88 18.00
N CYS A 23 -1.69 -21.82 18.64
CA CYS A 23 -1.23 -21.73 20.03
C CYS A 23 -0.11 -20.66 20.09
N VAL A 24 -0.38 -19.59 20.81
CA VAL A 24 0.62 -18.56 21.16
C VAL A 24 1.27 -18.98 22.47
N ASN A 25 2.60 -19.03 22.51
CA ASN A 25 3.37 -19.20 23.74
C ASN A 25 3.14 -18.00 24.67
N GLU A 26 2.76 -18.29 25.92
CA GLU A 26 2.58 -17.30 26.99
C GLU A 26 3.94 -16.84 27.55
N ASP A 27 4.59 -15.90 26.89
CA ASP A 27 5.59 -15.06 27.52
C ASP A 27 4.94 -13.68 27.81
N ASN A 28 4.55 -13.50 29.07
CA ASN A 28 4.09 -12.31 29.77
C ASN A 28 3.57 -11.18 28.84
N PRO A 29 2.26 -11.07 28.56
CA PRO A 29 1.75 -10.05 27.66
C PRO A 29 2.00 -8.68 28.30
N VAL A 30 2.90 -7.90 27.72
CA VAL A 30 3.02 -6.47 28.02
C VAL A 30 1.63 -5.88 27.79
N ASN A 31 1.04 -5.28 28.83
CA ASN A 31 -0.26 -4.64 28.70
C ASN A 31 -0.18 -3.61 27.55
N PRO A 32 -0.91 -3.79 26.42
CA PRO A 32 -0.82 -2.88 25.28
C PRO A 32 -1.15 -1.43 25.63
N ALA A 33 -1.94 -1.23 26.68
CA ALA A 33 -2.39 0.09 27.11
C ALA A 33 -1.26 0.98 27.67
N ASP A 34 -0.16 0.38 28.16
CA ASP A 34 0.95 1.16 28.70
C ASP A 34 1.73 1.80 27.54
N ASN A 35 1.59 3.13 27.39
CA ASN A 35 2.26 3.96 26.37
C ASN A 35 2.00 3.53 24.92
N LEU A 36 0.78 3.08 24.60
CA LEU A 36 0.43 2.67 23.23
C LEU A 36 0.80 3.75 22.20
N ALA A 37 0.51 5.01 22.49
CA ALA A 37 0.82 6.12 21.60
C ALA A 37 2.32 6.19 21.23
N GLU A 38 3.22 5.99 22.20
CA GLU A 38 4.68 6.02 21.97
C GLU A 38 5.13 4.81 21.13
N LYS A 39 4.56 3.62 21.39
CA LYS A 39 4.88 2.40 20.65
C LYS A 39 4.45 2.48 19.19
N LEU A 40 3.34 3.17 18.92
CA LEU A 40 2.83 3.36 17.57
C LEU A 40 3.66 4.33 16.71
N ILE A 41 4.42 5.26 17.30
CA ILE A 41 5.19 6.23 16.52
C ILE A 41 6.01 5.55 15.42
N GLY A 42 5.82 6.04 14.19
CA GLY A 42 6.48 5.54 12.98
C GLY A 42 5.51 5.15 11.87
N LYS A 43 6.02 4.43 10.89
CA LYS A 43 5.28 3.98 9.71
C LYS A 43 4.95 2.50 9.82
N TRP A 44 3.73 2.15 9.47
CA TRP A 44 3.20 0.79 9.59
C TRP A 44 2.43 0.40 8.34
N MET A 45 2.56 -0.84 7.93
CA MET A 45 1.88 -1.37 6.75
C MET A 45 1.17 -2.69 7.11
N PRO A 46 -0.10 -2.90 6.72
CA PRO A 46 -0.81 -4.15 6.94
C PRO A 46 -0.15 -5.28 6.12
N VAL A 47 0.09 -6.41 6.77
CA VAL A 47 0.72 -7.58 6.15
C VAL A 47 -0.18 -8.82 6.18
N TYR A 48 -1.09 -8.91 7.17
CA TYR A 48 -2.08 -9.98 7.25
C TYR A 48 -3.45 -9.43 7.63
N LEU A 49 -4.48 -9.98 7.01
CA LEU A 49 -5.89 -9.79 7.37
C LEU A 49 -6.54 -11.15 7.52
N ASP A 50 -7.12 -11.44 8.70
CA ASP A 50 -7.72 -12.74 9.07
C ASP A 50 -6.79 -13.94 8.79
N GLY A 51 -5.49 -13.74 9.06
CA GLY A 51 -4.46 -14.75 8.85
C GLY A 51 -4.00 -14.93 7.42
N ASN A 52 -4.60 -14.25 6.46
CA ASN A 52 -4.19 -14.26 5.05
C ASN A 52 -3.25 -13.09 4.76
N PRO A 53 -2.20 -13.28 3.94
CA PRO A 53 -1.34 -12.18 3.53
C PRO A 53 -2.12 -11.16 2.69
N VAL A 54 -1.89 -9.87 2.96
CA VAL A 54 -2.51 -8.77 2.21
C VAL A 54 -1.78 -8.60 0.89
N VAL A 55 -2.51 -8.69 -0.22
CA VAL A 55 -1.95 -8.42 -1.56
C VAL A 55 -1.50 -6.96 -1.67
N THR A 56 -0.48 -6.70 -2.49
CA THR A 56 0.22 -5.40 -2.46
C THR A 56 -0.66 -4.24 -2.91
N ASP A 57 -1.59 -4.46 -3.84
CA ASP A 57 -2.53 -3.45 -4.33
C ASP A 57 -3.64 -3.05 -3.33
N LEU A 58 -3.79 -3.80 -2.24
CA LEU A 58 -4.68 -3.48 -1.11
C LEU A 58 -3.94 -2.89 0.10
N LYS A 59 -2.62 -2.71 0.02
CA LYS A 59 -1.84 -2.15 1.12
C LYS A 59 -1.97 -0.64 1.19
N SER A 60 -1.72 -0.12 2.39
CA SER A 60 -1.61 1.30 2.70
C SER A 60 -0.53 1.50 3.75
N VAL A 61 0.03 2.70 3.83
CA VAL A 61 0.98 3.05 4.89
C VAL A 61 0.32 4.00 5.86
N TYR A 62 0.31 3.62 7.14
CA TYR A 62 -0.14 4.45 8.24
C TYR A 62 1.08 5.03 8.96
N THR A 63 1.15 6.35 9.06
CA THR A 63 2.22 7.08 9.73
C THR A 63 1.69 7.74 10.98
N PHE A 64 2.11 7.27 12.16
CA PHE A 64 1.76 7.88 13.43
C PHE A 64 2.90 8.81 13.87
N VAL A 65 2.61 10.10 14.01
CA VAL A 65 3.62 11.12 14.38
C VAL A 65 3.46 11.59 15.83
N SER A 66 2.27 11.43 16.40
CA SER A 66 1.98 11.73 17.82
C SER A 66 0.77 10.94 18.31
N ALA A 67 0.37 11.14 19.56
CA ALA A 67 -0.85 10.53 20.11
C ALA A 67 -2.17 11.00 19.46
N THR A 68 -2.13 12.09 18.68
CA THR A 68 -3.32 12.73 18.10
C THR A 68 -3.21 12.98 16.60
N LYS A 69 -2.10 12.57 15.98
CA LYS A 69 -1.84 12.87 14.58
C LYS A 69 -1.32 11.66 13.82
N ALA A 70 -2.04 11.30 12.78
CA ALA A 70 -1.68 10.22 11.87
C ALA A 70 -1.87 10.66 10.41
N TYR A 71 -1.21 9.94 9.51
CA TYR A 71 -1.36 10.08 8.07
C TYR A 71 -1.53 8.72 7.43
N MET A 72 -2.16 8.68 6.27
CA MET A 72 -2.29 7.49 5.45
C MET A 72 -1.83 7.78 4.02
N SER A 73 -1.02 6.87 3.48
CA SER A 73 -0.70 6.83 2.06
C SER A 73 -1.34 5.59 1.44
N VAL A 74 -2.14 5.80 0.40
CA VAL A 74 -2.93 4.75 -0.24
C VAL A 74 -3.17 5.07 -1.71
N SER A 75 -3.21 4.01 -2.53
CA SER A 75 -3.69 4.07 -3.90
C SER A 75 -4.64 2.90 -4.12
N ILE A 76 -5.90 3.16 -4.42
CA ILE A 76 -6.91 2.12 -4.65
C ILE A 76 -7.49 2.29 -6.05
N ASN A 77 -7.48 1.20 -6.81
CA ASN A 77 -8.21 1.11 -8.07
C ASN A 77 -9.61 0.57 -7.79
N ALA A 78 -10.60 1.43 -7.89
CA ALA A 78 -12.00 1.03 -7.77
C ALA A 78 -12.47 0.43 -9.09
N GLN A 79 -12.53 -0.89 -9.19
CA GLN A 79 -12.87 -1.63 -10.41
C GLN A 79 -14.28 -1.35 -10.98
N GLN A 80 -15.13 -0.57 -10.35
CA GLN A 80 -16.51 -0.35 -10.81
C GLN A 80 -17.01 1.09 -10.75
N GLY A 81 -16.19 2.07 -10.77
CA GLY A 81 -16.73 3.43 -10.78
C GLY A 81 -15.69 4.47 -10.52
N GLU A 82 -15.56 5.23 -11.30
CA GLU A 82 -15.38 6.67 -11.42
C GLU A 82 -14.56 7.38 -10.30
N GLU A 83 -14.21 6.78 -9.16
CA GLU A 83 -13.43 7.47 -8.14
C GLU A 83 -12.16 6.69 -7.78
N ILE A 84 -11.07 7.21 -8.27
CA ILE A 84 -9.71 6.74 -8.06
C ILE A 84 -9.16 7.43 -6.82
N VAL A 85 -8.81 6.67 -5.79
CA VAL A 85 -8.15 7.22 -4.60
C VAL A 85 -6.64 7.21 -4.81
N TRP A 86 -6.07 8.41 -4.81
CA TRP A 86 -4.63 8.65 -4.86
C TRP A 86 -4.26 9.64 -3.76
N ASN A 87 -3.82 9.11 -2.63
CA ASN A 87 -3.46 9.92 -1.46
C ASN A 87 -2.02 9.60 -1.02
N ASN A 88 -1.19 10.61 -0.98
CA ASN A 88 0.11 10.55 -0.34
C ASN A 88 0.06 11.37 0.95
N GLN A 89 0.19 10.69 2.09
CA GLN A 89 0.19 11.32 3.42
C GLN A 89 -1.08 12.17 3.72
N LYS A 90 -2.26 11.61 3.44
CA LYS A 90 -3.53 12.23 3.86
C LYS A 90 -3.63 12.20 5.38
N GLU A 91 -3.91 13.35 6.00
CA GLU A 91 -4.11 13.46 7.44
C GLU A 91 -5.38 12.73 7.87
N LEU A 92 -5.29 12.02 9.01
CA LEU A 92 -6.37 11.29 9.65
C LEU A 92 -6.59 11.83 11.06
N ASP A 93 -7.83 11.89 11.50
CA ASP A 93 -8.14 12.12 12.91
C ASP A 93 -7.82 10.87 13.71
N LEU A 94 -6.93 11.00 14.71
CA LEU A 94 -6.48 9.92 15.58
C LEU A 94 -6.98 10.10 16.99
N SER A 95 -7.56 9.03 17.56
CA SER A 95 -7.91 8.94 18.98
C SER A 95 -7.37 7.64 19.57
N ILE A 96 -6.71 7.71 20.71
CA ILE A 96 -6.18 6.54 21.45
C ILE A 96 -6.76 6.55 22.86
N ASN A 97 -7.38 5.45 23.26
CA ASN A 97 -7.93 5.25 24.59
C ASN A 97 -7.64 3.82 25.08
N GLY A 98 -6.69 3.69 26.02
CA GLY A 98 -6.19 2.40 26.47
C GLY A 98 -5.54 1.65 25.31
N ASN A 99 -6.03 0.46 25.00
CA ASN A 99 -5.59 -0.36 23.87
C ASN A 99 -6.43 -0.14 22.58
N LYS A 100 -7.38 0.76 22.63
CA LYS A 100 -8.22 1.11 21.48
C LYS A 100 -7.66 2.32 20.75
N MET A 101 -7.47 2.17 19.44
CA MET A 101 -7.12 3.22 18.51
C MET A 101 -8.26 3.42 17.52
N THR A 102 -8.61 4.65 17.22
CA THR A 102 -9.60 5.00 16.20
C THR A 102 -8.99 5.99 15.22
N LEU A 103 -9.10 5.69 13.94
CA LEU A 103 -8.74 6.56 12.85
C LEU A 103 -10.01 6.97 12.10
N THR A 104 -10.15 8.26 11.83
CA THR A 104 -11.26 8.79 11.03
C THR A 104 -10.70 9.50 9.80
N ASN A 105 -11.23 9.13 8.65
CA ASN A 105 -10.94 9.75 7.37
C ASN A 105 -12.22 10.36 6.81
N HIS A 106 -12.20 11.67 6.60
CA HIS A 106 -13.23 12.39 5.87
C HIS A 106 -12.82 12.47 4.40
N SER A 107 -13.37 11.59 3.55
CA SER A 107 -13.04 11.56 2.13
C SER A 107 -13.56 12.79 1.43
N ASP A 108 -14.79 13.18 1.75
CA ASP A 108 -15.47 14.40 1.32
C ASP A 108 -16.48 14.84 2.41
N GLU A 109 -17.34 15.82 2.12
CA GLU A 109 -18.36 16.32 3.06
C GLU A 109 -19.49 15.32 3.38
N HIS A 110 -19.61 14.27 2.56
CA HIS A 110 -20.67 13.27 2.66
C HIS A 110 -20.15 11.92 3.18
N THR A 111 -18.86 11.63 2.97
CA THR A 111 -18.27 10.30 3.20
C THR A 111 -17.28 10.33 4.36
N THR A 112 -17.56 9.50 5.36
CA THR A 112 -16.67 9.27 6.49
C THR A 112 -16.31 7.79 6.59
N MET A 113 -15.02 7.48 6.72
CA MET A 113 -14.52 6.15 7.05
C MET A 113 -13.95 6.19 8.46
N VAL A 114 -14.40 5.26 9.30
CA VAL A 114 -13.90 5.06 10.65
C VAL A 114 -13.27 3.67 10.75
N GLU A 115 -12.04 3.63 11.17
CA GLU A 115 -11.32 2.40 11.49
C GLU A 115 -11.06 2.33 12.99
N GLU A 116 -11.52 1.27 13.63
CA GLU A 116 -11.30 0.98 15.04
C GLU A 116 -10.38 -0.22 15.19
N PHE A 117 -9.31 -0.06 15.96
CA PHE A 117 -8.32 -1.09 16.24
C PHE A 117 -8.30 -1.35 17.74
N ASN A 118 -8.66 -2.55 18.16
CA ASN A 118 -8.42 -3.02 19.51
C ASN A 118 -7.11 -3.79 19.53
N ILE A 119 -6.02 -3.13 19.93
CA ILE A 119 -4.66 -3.67 19.89
C ILE A 119 -4.55 -4.82 20.89
N THR A 120 -4.24 -6.01 20.39
CA THR A 120 -4.10 -7.22 21.20
C THR A 120 -2.65 -7.55 21.50
N ALA A 121 -1.72 -7.14 20.64
CA ALA A 121 -0.28 -7.25 20.82
C ALA A 121 0.44 -6.13 20.09
N ILE A 122 1.52 -5.61 20.67
CA ILE A 122 2.41 -4.63 20.01
C ILE A 122 3.82 -4.80 20.56
N ASP A 123 4.80 -4.83 19.65
CA ASP A 123 6.23 -4.75 19.95
C ASP A 123 6.90 -3.66 19.09
N GLY A 124 8.23 -3.62 19.06
CA GLY A 124 8.97 -2.63 18.28
C GLY A 124 8.90 -2.80 16.76
N SER A 125 8.41 -3.95 16.29
CA SER A 125 8.43 -4.36 14.88
C SER A 125 7.04 -4.65 14.29
N ALA A 126 6.07 -5.04 15.12
CA ALA A 126 4.74 -5.41 14.67
C ALA A 126 3.65 -5.07 15.69
N PHE A 127 2.41 -4.94 15.24
CA PHE A 127 1.24 -5.01 16.10
C PHE A 127 0.10 -5.81 15.46
N THR A 128 -0.73 -6.39 16.31
CA THR A 128 -1.95 -7.11 15.94
C THR A 128 -3.14 -6.48 16.62
N ALA A 129 -4.24 -6.36 15.92
CA ALA A 129 -5.47 -5.80 16.45
C ALA A 129 -6.70 -6.55 15.94
N ASN A 130 -7.78 -6.56 16.73
CA ASN A 130 -9.11 -6.74 16.18
C ASN A 130 -9.48 -5.42 15.50
N HIS A 131 -9.78 -5.49 14.23
CA HIS A 131 -10.03 -4.35 13.35
C HIS A 131 -11.51 -4.32 12.95
N LYS A 132 -12.05 -3.12 12.90
CA LYS A 132 -13.38 -2.85 12.42
C LYS A 132 -13.33 -1.60 11.54
N ILE A 133 -13.90 -1.71 10.34
CA ILE A 133 -14.06 -0.60 9.42
C ILE A 133 -15.54 -0.30 9.20
N THR A 134 -15.89 0.97 9.22
CA THR A 134 -17.23 1.46 8.92
C THR A 134 -17.14 2.63 7.95
N VAL A 135 -17.82 2.54 6.83
CA VAL A 135 -17.96 3.64 5.86
C VAL A 135 -19.40 4.14 5.91
N THR A 136 -19.56 5.44 6.10
CA THR A 136 -20.84 6.13 6.17
C THR A 136 -20.92 7.17 5.06
N VAL A 137 -22.03 7.19 4.34
CA VAL A 137 -22.33 8.17 3.29
C VAL A 137 -23.66 8.82 3.61
N ASP A 138 -23.71 10.15 3.69
CA ASP A 138 -24.90 10.92 4.06
C ASP A 138 -25.58 10.41 5.35
N GLY A 139 -24.77 9.98 6.33
CA GLY A 139 -25.24 9.42 7.61
C GLY A 139 -25.73 7.96 7.56
N SER A 140 -25.73 7.31 6.39
CA SER A 140 -26.10 5.91 6.22
C SER A 140 -24.89 5.00 6.17
N VAL A 141 -24.85 3.92 6.93
CA VAL A 141 -23.76 2.93 6.89
C VAL A 141 -23.83 2.17 5.57
N MET A 142 -22.77 2.28 4.76
CA MET A 142 -22.65 1.63 3.47
C MET A 142 -21.78 0.38 3.54
N LEU A 143 -20.78 0.36 4.43
CA LEU A 143 -19.90 -0.77 4.67
C LEU A 143 -19.67 -0.92 6.17
N HIS A 144 -19.70 -2.17 6.62
CA HIS A 144 -19.24 -2.56 7.94
C HIS A 144 -18.54 -3.90 7.83
N ASN A 145 -17.26 -3.96 8.24
CA ASN A 145 -16.50 -5.18 8.25
C ASN A 145 -15.67 -5.28 9.53
N GLU A 146 -15.46 -6.50 10.02
CA GLU A 146 -14.66 -6.80 11.21
C GLU A 146 -13.73 -7.96 10.92
N GLY A 147 -12.52 -7.95 11.52
CA GLY A 147 -11.55 -9.01 11.36
C GLY A 147 -10.33 -8.80 12.25
N THR A 148 -9.32 -9.62 12.06
CA THR A 148 -8.01 -9.49 12.73
C THR A 148 -6.99 -8.99 11.73
N ILE A 149 -6.28 -7.93 12.07
CA ILE A 149 -5.26 -7.34 11.21
C ILE A 149 -3.90 -7.32 11.92
N ARG A 150 -2.83 -7.60 11.15
CA ARG A 150 -1.44 -7.47 11.61
C ARG A 150 -0.71 -6.47 10.75
N PHE A 151 -0.01 -5.56 11.42
CA PHE A 151 0.87 -4.57 10.81
C PHE A 151 2.33 -4.88 11.12
N GLU A 152 3.20 -4.52 10.20
CA GLU A 152 4.65 -4.49 10.40
C GLU A 152 5.17 -3.06 10.25
N LYS A 153 6.20 -2.74 11.04
CA LYS A 153 6.83 -1.42 11.07
C LYS A 153 7.77 -1.26 9.90
N LEU A 154 7.59 -0.20 9.13
CA LEU A 154 8.52 0.19 8.09
C LEU A 154 9.69 0.96 8.73
N THR A 155 10.89 0.37 8.65
CA THR A 155 12.10 0.94 9.27
C THR A 155 12.97 1.71 8.29
N ARG A 156 12.63 1.68 7.00
CA ARG A 156 13.36 2.36 5.92
C ARG A 156 12.42 3.26 5.15
N ASP A 157 12.96 4.35 4.63
CA ASP A 157 12.29 5.25 3.72
C ASP A 157 13.15 5.39 2.47
N TYR A 158 12.56 5.12 1.32
CA TYR A 158 13.29 5.08 0.04
C TYR A 158 12.94 6.26 -0.87
N ARG A 159 12.23 7.29 -0.39
CA ARG A 159 11.80 8.44 -1.20
C ARG A 159 12.95 9.15 -1.91
N GLU A 160 14.06 9.37 -1.21
CA GLU A 160 15.24 10.00 -1.80
C GLU A 160 16.09 9.02 -2.60
N ALA A 161 16.18 7.77 -2.15
CA ALA A 161 17.03 6.76 -2.75
C ALA A 161 16.54 6.28 -4.13
N ILE A 162 15.23 6.36 -4.40
CA ILE A 162 14.64 5.93 -5.67
C ILE A 162 14.94 6.91 -6.82
N ILE A 163 15.27 8.19 -6.51
CA ILE A 163 15.46 9.24 -7.51
C ILE A 163 16.57 8.87 -8.51
N GLY A 164 16.30 9.07 -9.79
CA GLY A 164 17.21 8.86 -10.92
C GLY A 164 16.73 7.78 -11.88
N LEU A 165 17.60 7.42 -12.83
CA LEU A 165 17.31 6.51 -13.93
C LEU A 165 17.66 5.07 -13.55
N TRP A 166 16.69 4.16 -13.71
CA TRP A 166 16.79 2.74 -13.38
C TRP A 166 16.44 1.87 -14.58
N GLU A 167 17.23 0.84 -14.83
CA GLU A 167 17.00 -0.16 -15.88
C GLU A 167 16.53 -1.47 -15.25
N CYS A 168 15.42 -2.01 -15.72
CA CYS A 168 14.93 -3.32 -15.32
C CYS A 168 15.91 -4.42 -15.80
N LYS A 169 16.30 -5.31 -14.91
CA LYS A 169 17.18 -6.45 -15.21
C LYS A 169 16.42 -7.78 -15.22
N GLY A 170 15.15 -7.76 -14.87
CA GLY A 170 14.27 -8.91 -14.98
C GLY A 170 13.11 -8.88 -14.00
N LEU A 171 12.05 -9.57 -14.38
CA LEU A 171 10.87 -9.83 -13.58
C LEU A 171 10.76 -11.33 -13.37
N LYS A 172 10.57 -11.76 -12.12
CA LYS A 172 10.34 -13.15 -11.70
C LYS A 172 8.94 -13.26 -11.09
N GLY A 173 8.28 -14.38 -11.32
CA GLY A 173 6.94 -14.67 -10.80
C GLY A 173 5.82 -14.16 -11.69
N GLY A 174 4.70 -14.91 -11.72
CA GLY A 174 3.56 -14.65 -12.62
C GLY A 174 3.81 -15.08 -14.07
N GLU A 175 2.81 -14.84 -14.90
CA GLU A 175 2.88 -15.14 -16.34
C GLU A 175 3.52 -13.99 -17.14
N THR A 176 3.62 -12.81 -16.55
CA THR A 176 4.19 -11.64 -17.23
C THR A 176 5.71 -11.73 -17.20
N TYR A 177 6.30 -11.76 -18.37
CA TYR A 177 7.72 -11.74 -18.56
C TYR A 177 8.18 -10.33 -18.94
N ASN A 178 9.18 -9.82 -18.21
CA ASN A 178 9.90 -8.61 -18.58
C ASN A 178 11.35 -8.98 -18.87
N ASP A 179 11.78 -8.76 -20.08
CA ASP A 179 13.09 -9.13 -20.60
C ASP A 179 14.18 -8.07 -20.38
N GLY A 180 13.90 -7.09 -19.50
CA GLY A 180 14.83 -6.01 -19.22
C GLY A 180 14.82 -4.89 -20.27
N ASN A 181 13.70 -4.71 -20.96
CA ASN A 181 13.53 -3.67 -21.97
C ASN A 181 12.88 -2.38 -21.45
N ASP A 182 12.80 -2.23 -20.14
CA ASP A 182 12.16 -1.08 -19.49
C ASP A 182 13.15 -0.26 -18.67
N ARG A 183 13.01 1.05 -18.70
CA ARG A 183 13.65 2.01 -17.80
C ARG A 183 12.62 2.93 -17.18
N LEU A 184 12.85 3.30 -15.93
CA LEU A 184 12.10 4.31 -15.20
C LEU A 184 13.05 5.37 -14.67
N GLU A 185 12.71 6.63 -14.87
CA GLU A 185 13.43 7.76 -14.32
C GLU A 185 12.54 8.50 -13.35
N PHE A 186 12.87 8.44 -12.06
CA PHE A 186 12.09 9.05 -10.99
C PHE A 186 12.62 10.42 -10.62
N PHE A 187 11.74 11.42 -10.49
CA PHE A 187 12.06 12.81 -10.16
C PHE A 187 11.56 13.19 -8.76
N GLU A 188 12.18 14.19 -8.15
CA GLU A 188 11.84 14.69 -6.81
C GLU A 188 10.42 15.26 -6.69
N ASP A 189 9.84 15.71 -7.79
CA ASP A 189 8.50 16.28 -7.85
C ASP A 189 7.36 15.23 -7.83
N GLY A 190 7.71 13.93 -7.78
CA GLY A 190 6.72 12.85 -7.79
C GLY A 190 6.29 12.44 -9.19
N THR A 191 6.96 12.91 -10.22
CA THR A 191 6.78 12.44 -11.60
C THR A 191 7.82 11.39 -11.98
N TYR A 192 7.54 10.59 -13.00
CA TYR A 192 8.52 9.70 -13.59
C TYR A 192 8.40 9.65 -15.10
N LYS A 193 9.47 9.23 -15.78
CA LYS A 193 9.48 8.90 -17.19
C LYS A 193 9.64 7.41 -17.39
N TYR A 194 9.03 6.91 -18.46
CA TYR A 194 9.13 5.52 -18.88
C TYR A 194 9.79 5.44 -20.24
N TRP A 195 10.77 4.56 -20.33
CA TRP A 195 11.54 4.31 -21.54
C TRP A 195 11.44 2.84 -21.91
N ARG A 196 11.35 2.55 -23.19
CA ARG A 196 11.35 1.18 -23.71
C ARG A 196 12.35 1.05 -24.86
N LYS A 197 12.92 -0.13 -25.03
CA LYS A 197 13.70 -0.44 -26.23
C LYS A 197 12.78 -0.63 -27.41
N ASN A 198 13.11 0.01 -28.53
CA ASN A 198 12.49 -0.23 -29.83
C ASN A 198 13.07 -1.51 -30.48
N ASP A 199 12.55 -1.85 -31.68
CA ASP A 199 12.97 -3.04 -32.42
C ASP A 199 14.46 -2.99 -32.84
N ALA A 200 15.07 -1.82 -32.89
CA ALA A 200 16.50 -1.64 -33.15
C ALA A 200 17.38 -1.78 -31.88
N GLY A 201 16.74 -1.94 -30.70
CA GLY A 201 17.42 -2.03 -29.42
C GLY A 201 17.80 -0.68 -28.81
N GLU A 202 17.29 0.41 -29.37
CA GLU A 202 17.52 1.78 -28.88
C GLU A 202 16.47 2.17 -27.85
N TRP A 203 16.88 2.97 -26.84
CA TRP A 203 15.95 3.45 -25.82
C TRP A 203 15.13 4.64 -26.33
N GLU A 204 13.82 4.52 -26.24
CA GLU A 204 12.84 5.56 -26.60
C GLU A 204 11.96 5.91 -25.41
N GLU A 205 11.79 7.20 -25.13
CA GLU A 205 10.85 7.69 -24.14
C GLU A 205 9.41 7.44 -24.65
N VAL A 206 8.57 6.85 -23.80
CA VAL A 206 7.16 6.66 -24.10
C VAL A 206 6.41 7.96 -23.82
N THR A 207 6.18 8.74 -24.87
CA THR A 207 5.58 10.10 -24.83
C THR A 207 4.07 10.10 -25.03
N THR A 208 3.43 8.93 -25.18
CA THR A 208 1.97 8.79 -25.40
C THR A 208 1.15 8.90 -24.11
N ARG A 209 1.78 9.14 -22.98
CA ARG A 209 1.12 9.26 -21.67
C ARG A 209 0.79 10.71 -21.37
N GLU A 210 -0.43 10.97 -20.90
CA GLU A 210 -0.87 12.30 -20.46
C GLU A 210 -0.17 12.73 -19.18
N PHE A 211 0.03 11.77 -18.26
CA PHE A 211 0.83 11.94 -17.05
C PHE A 211 1.46 10.61 -16.61
N GLN A 212 2.48 10.74 -15.78
CA GLN A 212 3.18 9.64 -15.10
C GLN A 212 3.59 10.15 -13.72
N GLU A 213 2.99 9.62 -12.68
CA GLU A 213 3.20 10.07 -11.30
C GLU A 213 3.47 8.90 -10.37
N TYR A 214 4.19 9.15 -9.31
CA TYR A 214 4.46 8.16 -8.28
C TYR A 214 4.50 8.79 -6.89
N PHE A 215 4.37 7.97 -5.88
CA PHE A 215 4.83 8.27 -4.54
C PHE A 215 5.52 7.06 -3.91
N VAL A 216 6.44 7.33 -2.99
CA VAL A 216 7.01 6.34 -2.08
C VAL A 216 6.70 6.77 -0.66
N ASP A 217 6.19 5.84 0.15
CA ASP A 217 6.03 6.05 1.60
C ASP A 217 6.64 4.87 2.35
N GLY A 218 7.77 5.12 3.03
CA GLY A 218 8.61 4.06 3.56
C GLY A 218 9.18 3.17 2.45
N GLY A 219 8.71 1.93 2.38
CA GLY A 219 9.03 0.98 1.30
C GLY A 219 7.88 0.74 0.33
N PHE A 220 6.76 1.43 0.47
CA PHE A 220 5.61 1.25 -0.40
C PHE A 220 5.66 2.23 -1.57
N LEU A 221 5.78 1.70 -2.78
CA LEU A 221 5.80 2.45 -4.04
C LEU A 221 4.46 2.28 -4.75
N CYS A 222 3.86 3.39 -5.12
CA CYS A 222 2.72 3.43 -6.03
C CYS A 222 3.07 4.26 -7.25
N THR A 223 2.75 3.75 -8.42
CA THR A 223 2.84 4.48 -9.69
C THR A 223 1.46 4.59 -10.31
N ARG A 224 1.21 5.68 -11.03
CA ARG A 224 0.03 5.83 -11.88
C ARG A 224 0.40 6.52 -13.18
N TRP A 225 -0.31 6.16 -14.23
CA TRP A 225 -0.15 6.79 -15.53
C TRP A 225 -1.46 6.70 -16.32
N LYS A 226 -1.58 7.53 -17.31
CA LYS A 226 -2.70 7.51 -18.25
C LYS A 226 -2.18 7.70 -19.66
N ASN A 227 -2.49 6.76 -20.54
CA ASN A 227 -2.26 6.95 -21.97
C ASN A 227 -3.36 7.83 -22.55
N VAL A 228 -3.05 8.49 -23.68
CA VAL A 228 -4.04 9.31 -24.40
C VAL A 228 -5.22 8.42 -24.81
N ASP A 229 -6.43 8.88 -24.52
CA ASP A 229 -7.70 8.17 -24.82
C ASP A 229 -7.91 6.82 -24.10
N GLU A 230 -7.15 6.51 -23.04
CA GLU A 230 -7.30 5.30 -22.23
C GLU A 230 -7.65 5.63 -20.77
N ASP A 231 -8.01 4.61 -20.01
CA ASP A 231 -8.21 4.72 -18.57
C ASP A 231 -6.89 4.88 -17.82
N GLU A 232 -6.94 5.45 -16.62
CA GLU A 232 -5.80 5.52 -15.71
C GLU A 232 -5.39 4.13 -15.25
N LEU A 233 -4.11 3.83 -15.34
CA LEU A 233 -3.49 2.59 -14.89
C LEU A 233 -2.62 2.85 -13.66
N ARG A 234 -2.42 1.81 -12.84
CA ARG A 234 -1.67 1.87 -11.58
C ARG A 234 -0.91 0.59 -11.34
N GLU A 235 0.19 0.74 -10.60
CA GLU A 235 0.95 -0.38 -10.05
C GLU A 235 1.39 -0.10 -8.62
N TRP A 236 1.52 -1.16 -7.85
CA TRP A 236 1.92 -1.15 -6.45
C TRP A 236 3.07 -2.13 -6.24
N TRP A 237 4.09 -1.66 -5.55
CA TRP A 237 5.29 -2.43 -5.25
C TRP A 237 5.77 -2.17 -3.83
N GLU A 238 6.43 -3.14 -3.25
CA GLU A 238 7.20 -2.99 -2.02
C GLU A 238 8.68 -2.94 -2.38
N ILE A 239 9.36 -1.83 -2.07
CA ILE A 239 10.80 -1.72 -2.24
C ILE A 239 11.47 -2.54 -1.14
N VAL A 240 12.07 -3.67 -1.51
CA VAL A 240 12.76 -4.57 -0.59
C VAL A 240 14.06 -3.94 -0.10
N ASN A 241 14.82 -3.39 -1.05
CA ASN A 241 16.05 -2.66 -0.76
C ASN A 241 16.45 -1.75 -1.94
N ILE A 242 17.19 -0.69 -1.59
CA ILE A 242 18.01 0.09 -2.53
C ILE A 242 19.42 0.12 -1.94
N LYS A 243 20.40 -0.41 -2.66
CA LYS A 243 21.81 -0.45 -2.25
C LYS A 243 22.70 -0.06 -3.41
N ARG A 244 23.33 1.12 -3.31
CA ARG A 244 24.17 1.69 -4.35
C ARG A 244 23.41 1.81 -5.67
N ASP A 245 23.79 1.03 -6.64
CA ASP A 245 23.29 0.96 -8.01
C ASP A 245 22.20 -0.11 -8.22
N LYS A 246 21.75 -0.80 -7.16
CA LYS A 246 20.77 -1.91 -7.24
C LYS A 246 19.54 -1.65 -6.39
N MET A 247 18.39 -1.94 -6.98
CA MET A 247 17.10 -1.87 -6.31
C MET A 247 16.31 -3.14 -6.61
N GLN A 248 15.56 -3.61 -5.62
CA GLN A 248 14.66 -4.74 -5.78
C GLN A 248 13.26 -4.36 -5.28
N TRP A 249 12.28 -4.65 -6.11
CA TRP A 249 10.86 -4.57 -5.76
C TRP A 249 10.27 -5.95 -5.61
N LYS A 250 9.24 -6.06 -4.79
CA LYS A 250 8.36 -7.23 -4.75
C LYS A 250 6.91 -6.81 -4.70
N ALA A 251 6.02 -7.67 -5.16
CA ALA A 251 4.58 -7.53 -4.96
C ALA A 251 3.94 -8.90 -4.76
N LEU A 252 3.03 -9.01 -3.82
CA LEU A 252 2.11 -10.13 -3.72
C LEU A 252 0.87 -9.80 -4.56
N ARG A 253 0.57 -10.63 -5.54
CA ARG A 253 -0.55 -10.47 -6.48
C ARG A 253 -1.59 -11.55 -6.24
N ALA A 254 -2.85 -11.26 -6.60
CA ALA A 254 -3.91 -12.24 -6.62
C ALA A 254 -4.24 -12.66 -8.06
N ASN A 255 -4.47 -13.96 -8.25
CA ASN A 255 -5.07 -14.51 -9.46
C ASN A 255 -6.60 -14.40 -9.39
N GLU A 256 -7.27 -14.56 -10.52
CA GLU A 256 -8.75 -14.57 -10.60
C GLU A 256 -9.39 -15.69 -9.74
N ASP A 257 -8.68 -16.79 -9.52
CA ASP A 257 -9.15 -17.91 -8.68
C ASP A 257 -8.94 -17.68 -7.17
N GLY A 258 -8.39 -16.51 -6.78
CA GLY A 258 -8.09 -16.13 -5.40
C GLY A 258 -6.77 -16.69 -4.85
N SER A 259 -6.02 -17.49 -5.61
CA SER A 259 -4.64 -17.85 -5.26
C SER A 259 -3.72 -16.63 -5.37
N THR A 260 -2.60 -16.66 -4.65
CA THR A 260 -1.64 -15.56 -4.67
C THR A 260 -0.28 -16.03 -5.19
N PHE A 261 0.46 -15.10 -5.80
CA PHE A 261 1.83 -15.31 -6.25
C PHE A 261 2.68 -14.08 -5.97
N GLU A 262 3.97 -14.28 -5.77
CA GLU A 262 4.93 -13.19 -5.58
C GLU A 262 5.58 -12.83 -6.92
N GLN A 263 5.65 -11.52 -7.20
CA GLN A 263 6.47 -10.96 -8.26
C GLN A 263 7.68 -10.25 -7.65
N ILE A 264 8.84 -10.41 -8.28
CA ILE A 264 10.09 -9.74 -7.89
C ILE A 264 10.67 -9.09 -9.14
N MET A 265 11.01 -7.81 -9.02
CA MET A 265 11.63 -7.04 -10.10
C MET A 265 12.98 -6.48 -9.63
N ASP A 266 14.01 -6.79 -10.39
CA ASP A 266 15.38 -6.35 -10.13
C ASP A 266 15.72 -5.18 -11.05
N TRP A 267 16.31 -4.11 -10.47
CA TRP A 267 16.67 -2.86 -11.15
C TRP A 267 18.13 -2.50 -10.92
N GLU A 268 18.75 -1.86 -11.90
CA GLU A 268 20.09 -1.31 -11.82
C GLU A 268 20.07 0.18 -12.19
N LYS A 269 20.71 1.01 -11.36
CA LYS A 269 20.81 2.45 -11.60
C LYS A 269 21.76 2.73 -12.75
N ILE A 270 21.35 3.61 -13.64
CA ILE A 270 22.18 4.09 -14.75
C ILE A 270 22.78 5.41 -14.31
N GLU A 271 24.10 5.49 -14.31
CA GLU A 271 24.83 6.75 -14.11
C GLU A 271 24.74 7.55 -15.41
N GLU A 272 24.37 8.82 -15.32
CA GLU A 272 24.49 9.74 -16.44
C GLU A 272 25.97 10.12 -16.60
N ASP A 273 26.54 9.90 -17.80
CA ASP A 273 27.91 10.27 -18.15
C ASP A 273 28.08 11.80 -18.26
#